data_d1b774796be319b2db5e9df77dc5a0d2
#
_entry.id   d1b774796be319b2db5e9df77dc5a0d2
#
_cell.length_a   1.000
_cell.length_b   1.000
_cell.length_c   1.000
_cell.angle_alpha   90.00
_cell.angle_beta   90.00
_cell.angle_gamma   90.00
#
_symmetry.space_group_name_H-M   'P 1'
#
loop_
_entity.id
_entity.type
_entity.pdbx_description
1 polymer ?
#
loop_
_entity_poly.entity_id
_entity_poly.type
_entity_poly.pdbx_seq_one_letter_code
_entity_poly.pdbx_strand_id
1 'polypeptide(L)'
;NRSSDLSRSRRVQDDKLSLREKIGYGLGDAGGTVITCLIMNFLTFFYTDVFGLTPALVGTLFLALRVFDAVSDPIMGVLADRTQSRWGRFRPWQLWIAVPIGVIGVLTFTVPDASMGVKIAWAFGTYLLLSVSYTAINVPYCALINTMTTRHTEVISCQAWRFVLCGVAGFLVSVGLPWLVKALGKGDTAQGYQYGVAVLCAIAVAMFLCCFFWVRERVSLDVMGKFTLREHIAGLRNNDQLLLMLVMSFLLINVFNIRGGGYMYFITYVLGGSTGYTSLFFTMVTFASIAGSAIINLLSRRFDTVKLYYYTNLALAALAVAMWFLPTGAAYQTLWLIVILGNGIILGFTLPLHFSLMAFSDDYGEWKTGVRSSGMNFAFNLFFIKLAWASSAGIISVVFIYVAYQPGVENQTASSLAGISSMETLLPALFHLLLAFTIRACKLNNPMMARIASDLRTRHVQP
;
A
#
# COMPACT_ATOMS: atom_id res chain seq x y z
N ASN A 1 19.76 -7.68 43.21
CA ASN A 1 18.98 -8.60 42.38
C ASN A 1 17.51 -8.17 42.17
N ARG A 2 16.81 -7.52 43.15
CA ARG A 2 15.43 -7.01 42.96
C ARG A 2 15.34 -5.75 42.06
N SER A 3 16.36 -4.90 42.04
CA SER A 3 16.39 -3.69 41.20
C SER A 3 16.64 -4.02 39.70
N SER A 4 17.40 -5.07 39.41
CA SER A 4 17.63 -5.55 38.05
C SER A 4 16.40 -6.24 37.47
N ASP A 5 15.62 -6.94 38.27
CA ASP A 5 14.38 -7.59 37.83
C ASP A 5 13.25 -6.59 37.60
N LEU A 6 13.17 -5.52 38.41
CA LEU A 6 12.23 -4.42 38.19
C LEU A 6 12.56 -3.58 36.98
N SER A 7 13.84 -3.37 36.67
CA SER A 7 14.26 -2.69 35.46
C SER A 7 14.05 -3.57 34.19
N ARG A 8 14.21 -4.88 34.33
CA ARG A 8 13.95 -5.86 33.28
C ARG A 8 12.45 -6.01 33.00
N SER A 9 11.62 -6.06 34.05
CA SER A 9 10.16 -6.11 33.89
C SER A 9 9.60 -4.82 33.31
N ARG A 10 10.12 -3.64 33.68
CA ARG A 10 9.77 -2.35 33.06
C ARG A 10 10.15 -2.28 31.59
N ARG A 11 11.35 -2.75 31.18
CA ARG A 11 11.76 -2.79 29.78
C ARG A 11 10.94 -3.78 28.92
N VAL A 12 10.52 -4.90 29.49
CA VAL A 12 9.64 -5.87 28.81
C VAL A 12 8.20 -5.36 28.71
N GLN A 13 7.78 -4.51 29.64
CA GLN A 13 6.46 -3.87 29.63
C GLN A 13 6.40 -2.70 28.64
N ASP A 14 7.55 -2.02 28.39
CA ASP A 14 7.66 -0.87 27.46
C ASP A 14 7.59 -1.25 25.97
N ASP A 15 7.81 -2.52 25.60
CA ASP A 15 7.75 -2.99 24.21
C ASP A 15 6.32 -3.31 23.73
N LYS A 16 5.33 -3.35 24.64
CA LYS A 16 3.93 -3.56 24.27
C LYS A 16 3.30 -2.24 23.87
N LEU A 17 2.78 -2.19 22.66
CA LEU A 17 2.18 -0.97 22.11
C LEU A 17 0.75 -0.78 22.64
N SER A 18 0.42 0.46 23.00
CA SER A 18 -0.94 0.83 23.34
C SER A 18 -1.85 0.83 22.11
N LEU A 19 -3.16 0.71 22.30
CA LEU A 19 -4.13 0.82 21.22
C LEU A 19 -4.03 2.18 20.50
N ARG A 20 -3.76 3.25 21.25
CA ARG A 20 -3.56 4.60 20.71
C ARG A 20 -2.38 4.67 19.74
N GLU A 21 -1.28 3.98 20.04
CA GLU A 21 -0.10 3.93 19.17
C GLU A 21 -0.37 3.11 17.91
N LYS A 22 -1.09 2.00 18.01
CA LYS A 22 -1.48 1.17 16.87
C LYS A 22 -2.40 1.94 15.92
N ILE A 23 -3.40 2.63 16.45
CA ILE A 23 -4.28 3.50 15.67
C ILE A 23 -3.49 4.67 15.08
N GLY A 24 -2.62 5.32 15.86
CA GLY A 24 -1.77 6.42 15.37
C GLY A 24 -0.87 5.97 14.23
N TYR A 25 -0.27 4.80 14.33
CA TYR A 25 0.49 4.20 13.23
C TYR A 25 -0.38 3.98 12.00
N GLY A 26 -1.56 3.38 12.16
CA GLY A 26 -2.49 3.16 11.05
C GLY A 26 -2.97 4.45 10.39
N LEU A 27 -3.18 5.53 11.16
CA LEU A 27 -3.57 6.83 10.64
C LEU A 27 -2.49 7.47 9.73
N GLY A 28 -1.21 7.18 9.98
CA GLY A 28 -0.14 7.66 9.11
C GLY A 28 -0.29 7.16 7.67
N ASP A 29 -0.62 5.90 7.46
CA ASP A 29 -0.86 5.35 6.12
C ASP A 29 -2.28 5.65 5.61
N ALA A 30 -3.26 5.79 6.49
CA ALA A 30 -4.59 6.25 6.09
C ALA A 30 -4.53 7.65 5.46
N GLY A 31 -3.74 8.57 6.00
CA GLY A 31 -3.44 9.85 5.37
C GLY A 31 -2.78 9.70 4.01
N GLY A 32 -1.79 8.81 3.89
CA GLY A 32 -1.17 8.46 2.60
C GLY A 32 -2.17 7.84 1.61
N THR A 33 -3.09 7.03 2.10
CA THR A 33 -4.15 6.41 1.30
C THR A 33 -5.14 7.46 0.75
N VAL A 34 -5.46 8.50 1.52
CA VAL A 34 -6.26 9.63 1.01
C VAL A 34 -5.59 10.23 -0.24
N ILE A 35 -4.30 10.52 -0.16
CA ILE A 35 -3.54 11.11 -1.28
C ILE A 35 -3.48 10.14 -2.48
N THR A 36 -3.15 8.86 -2.24
CA THR A 36 -3.09 7.85 -3.31
C THR A 36 -4.43 7.60 -3.97
N CYS A 37 -5.53 7.55 -3.22
CA CYS A 37 -6.86 7.39 -3.78
C CYS A 37 -7.29 8.60 -4.61
N LEU A 38 -6.93 9.81 -4.21
CA LEU A 38 -7.13 11.01 -5.03
C LEU A 38 -6.41 10.89 -6.38
N ILE A 39 -5.15 10.47 -6.36
CA ILE A 39 -4.35 10.29 -7.58
C ILE A 39 -4.92 9.16 -8.45
N MET A 40 -5.14 7.99 -7.88
CA MET A 40 -5.50 6.79 -8.63
C MET A 40 -6.92 6.83 -9.18
N ASN A 41 -7.88 7.37 -8.42
CA ASN A 41 -9.29 7.31 -8.78
C ASN A 41 -9.77 8.55 -9.52
N PHE A 42 -9.16 9.73 -9.27
CA PHE A 42 -9.74 11.00 -9.72
C PHE A 42 -8.79 11.87 -10.55
N LEU A 43 -7.47 11.74 -10.40
CA LEU A 43 -6.54 12.68 -11.05
C LEU A 43 -6.56 12.57 -12.58
N THR A 44 -6.68 11.37 -13.14
CA THR A 44 -6.76 11.18 -14.59
C THR A 44 -7.99 11.87 -15.15
N PHE A 45 -9.15 11.64 -14.55
CA PHE A 45 -10.40 12.30 -14.95
C PHE A 45 -10.31 13.82 -14.78
N PHE A 46 -9.77 14.28 -13.66
CA PHE A 46 -9.55 15.70 -13.43
C PHE A 46 -8.69 16.35 -14.51
N TYR A 47 -7.57 15.73 -14.87
CA TYR A 47 -6.69 16.27 -15.91
C TYR A 47 -7.32 16.29 -17.30
N THR A 48 -8.09 15.27 -17.67
CA THR A 48 -8.71 15.20 -18.99
C THR A 48 -9.98 16.04 -19.09
N ASP A 49 -10.92 15.86 -18.19
CA ASP A 49 -12.28 16.37 -18.31
C ASP A 49 -12.49 17.72 -17.62
N VAL A 50 -11.71 18.03 -16.60
CA VAL A 50 -11.84 19.30 -15.83
C VAL A 50 -10.71 20.27 -16.20
N PHE A 51 -9.47 19.79 -16.19
CA PHE A 51 -8.29 20.61 -16.48
C PHE A 51 -8.11 20.89 -17.99
N GLY A 52 -8.53 19.96 -18.84
CA GLY A 52 -8.50 20.09 -20.30
C GLY A 52 -7.22 19.63 -20.96
N LEU A 53 -6.43 18.76 -20.34
CA LEU A 53 -5.26 18.12 -20.96
C LEU A 53 -5.68 16.96 -21.87
N THR A 54 -4.91 16.73 -22.95
CA THR A 54 -5.13 15.57 -23.81
C THR A 54 -4.77 14.26 -23.08
N PRO A 55 -5.46 13.14 -23.33
CA PRO A 55 -5.12 11.85 -22.72
C PRO A 55 -3.67 11.41 -22.98
N ALA A 56 -3.14 11.70 -24.17
CA ALA A 56 -1.74 11.40 -24.52
C ALA A 56 -0.75 12.18 -23.64
N LEU A 57 -1.03 13.44 -23.35
CA LEU A 57 -0.20 14.27 -22.48
C LEU A 57 -0.26 13.79 -21.03
N VAL A 58 -1.43 13.40 -20.56
CA VAL A 58 -1.60 12.81 -19.23
C VAL A 58 -0.82 11.49 -19.09
N GLY A 59 -0.89 10.62 -20.09
CA GLY A 59 -0.11 9.39 -20.15
C GLY A 59 1.40 9.64 -20.12
N THR A 60 1.88 10.64 -20.88
CA THR A 60 3.29 11.06 -20.90
C THR A 60 3.73 11.57 -19.52
N LEU A 61 2.90 12.36 -18.87
CA LEU A 61 3.15 12.89 -17.53
C LEU A 61 3.30 11.76 -16.52
N PHE A 62 2.39 10.80 -16.50
CA PHE A 62 2.48 9.66 -15.60
C PHE A 62 3.72 8.79 -15.88
N LEU A 63 4.07 8.56 -17.13
CA LEU A 63 5.26 7.79 -17.50
C LEU A 63 6.56 8.48 -17.06
N ALA A 64 6.68 9.80 -17.34
CA ALA A 64 7.85 10.59 -16.94
C ALA A 64 8.08 10.53 -15.42
N LEU A 65 6.99 10.58 -14.64
CA LEU A 65 7.09 10.49 -13.19
C LEU A 65 7.50 9.10 -12.69
N ARG A 66 7.15 8.01 -13.39
CA ARG A 66 7.65 6.67 -13.05
C ARG A 66 9.16 6.57 -13.17
N VAL A 67 9.74 7.18 -14.19
CA VAL A 67 11.21 7.26 -14.34
C VAL A 67 11.82 8.08 -13.20
N PHE A 68 11.19 9.19 -12.84
CA PHE A 68 11.66 10.01 -11.73
C PHE A 68 11.57 9.28 -10.38
N ASP A 69 10.50 8.54 -10.11
CA ASP A 69 10.31 7.73 -8.91
C ASP A 69 11.44 6.70 -8.73
N ALA A 70 11.91 6.09 -9.81
CA ALA A 70 12.99 5.11 -9.79
C ALA A 70 14.30 5.68 -9.19
N VAL A 71 14.51 6.99 -9.31
CA VAL A 71 15.68 7.69 -8.77
C VAL A 71 15.38 8.29 -7.39
N SER A 72 14.21 8.90 -7.22
CA SER A 72 13.87 9.62 -5.98
C SER A 72 13.60 8.69 -4.80
N ASP A 73 13.02 7.51 -5.02
CA ASP A 73 12.69 6.57 -3.94
C ASP A 73 13.93 6.08 -3.17
N PRO A 74 15.02 5.59 -3.81
CA PRO A 74 16.25 5.22 -3.12
C PRO A 74 16.93 6.40 -2.41
N ILE A 75 16.92 7.59 -3.02
CA ILE A 75 17.48 8.81 -2.40
C ILE A 75 16.74 9.11 -1.09
N MET A 76 15.42 9.02 -1.11
CA MET A 76 14.61 9.23 0.09
C MET A 76 14.89 8.19 1.17
N GLY A 77 15.13 6.94 0.79
CA GLY A 77 15.52 5.88 1.71
C GLY A 77 16.81 6.22 2.46
N VAL A 78 17.84 6.69 1.73
CA VAL A 78 19.11 7.14 2.32
C VAL A 78 18.91 8.36 3.23
N LEU A 79 18.11 9.34 2.81
CA LEU A 79 17.82 10.51 3.62
C LEU A 79 17.10 10.14 4.91
N ALA A 80 16.12 9.25 4.84
CA ALA A 80 15.40 8.76 6.00
C ALA A 80 16.34 8.04 6.99
N ASP A 81 17.21 7.17 6.49
CA ASP A 81 18.17 6.43 7.32
C ASP A 81 19.21 7.33 7.99
N ARG A 82 19.57 8.44 7.35
CA ARG A 82 20.55 9.41 7.88
C ARG A 82 19.93 10.50 8.76
N THR A 83 18.62 10.57 8.81
CA THR A 83 17.93 11.58 9.60
C THR A 83 18.20 11.38 11.09
N GLN A 84 18.60 12.46 11.76
CA GLN A 84 18.78 12.52 13.22
C GLN A 84 18.06 13.75 13.73
N SER A 85 17.10 13.55 14.63
CA SER A 85 16.38 14.65 15.25
C SER A 85 16.03 14.34 16.71
N ARG A 86 15.64 15.37 17.44
CA ARG A 86 15.14 15.25 18.81
C ARG A 86 13.87 14.42 18.95
N TRP A 87 13.15 14.19 17.84
CA TRP A 87 11.90 13.41 17.81
C TRP A 87 12.07 11.98 17.30
N GLY A 88 13.29 11.59 16.94
CA GLY A 88 13.61 10.30 16.35
C GLY A 88 14.12 10.43 14.90
N ARG A 89 14.14 9.31 14.18
CA ARG A 89 14.68 9.21 12.83
C ARG A 89 13.59 9.30 11.76
N PHE A 90 12.55 8.49 11.87
CA PHE A 90 11.49 8.36 10.86
C PHE A 90 10.24 9.18 11.19
N ARG A 91 9.92 9.29 12.47
CA ARG A 91 8.75 10.01 12.97
C ARG A 91 8.69 11.48 12.55
N PRO A 92 9.78 12.27 12.56
CA PRO A 92 9.72 13.69 12.20
C PRO A 92 9.29 13.96 10.77
N TRP A 93 9.48 13.02 9.85
CA TRP A 93 9.02 13.15 8.46
C TRP A 93 7.48 13.26 8.35
N GLN A 94 6.74 12.65 9.28
CA GLN A 94 5.29 12.82 9.37
C GLN A 94 4.91 14.27 9.70
N LEU A 95 5.67 14.95 10.55
CA LEU A 95 5.43 16.34 10.90
C LEU A 95 5.84 17.29 9.78
N TRP A 96 7.03 17.11 9.23
CA TRP A 96 7.61 18.06 8.27
C TRP A 96 6.87 18.05 6.94
N ILE A 97 6.38 16.91 6.49
CA ILE A 97 5.74 16.76 5.18
C ILE A 97 4.21 16.85 5.27
N ALA A 98 3.61 16.73 6.44
CA ALA A 98 2.16 16.71 6.61
C ALA A 98 1.47 17.93 5.97
N VAL A 99 1.86 19.13 6.34
CA VAL A 99 1.27 20.36 5.78
C VAL A 99 1.67 20.58 4.33
N PRO A 100 2.95 20.45 3.93
CA PRO A 100 3.35 20.57 2.53
C PRO A 100 2.60 19.64 1.59
N ILE A 101 2.43 18.36 1.92
CA ILE A 101 1.73 17.42 1.04
C ILE A 101 0.23 17.77 0.90
N GLY A 102 -0.40 18.27 1.95
CA GLY A 102 -1.77 18.76 1.90
C GLY A 102 -1.93 19.96 0.98
N VAL A 103 -1.06 20.94 1.10
CA VAL A 103 -1.05 22.13 0.23
C VAL A 103 -0.78 21.75 -1.23
N ILE A 104 0.21 20.92 -1.48
CA ILE A 104 0.56 20.45 -2.85
C ILE A 104 -0.60 19.64 -3.44
N GLY A 105 -1.27 18.82 -2.64
CA GLY A 105 -2.46 18.07 -3.06
C GLY A 105 -3.58 18.99 -3.55
N VAL A 106 -3.86 20.07 -2.83
CA VAL A 106 -4.84 21.09 -3.25
C VAL A 106 -4.39 21.80 -4.53
N LEU A 107 -3.12 22.17 -4.63
CA LEU A 107 -2.58 22.82 -5.84
C LEU A 107 -2.63 21.90 -7.06
N THR A 108 -2.45 20.61 -6.89
CA THR A 108 -2.54 19.60 -7.97
C THR A 108 -3.96 19.55 -8.56
N PHE A 109 -4.99 19.72 -7.74
CA PHE A 109 -6.39 19.77 -8.15
C PHE A 109 -6.91 21.21 -8.36
N THR A 110 -6.03 22.15 -8.62
CA THR A 110 -6.38 23.53 -8.95
C THR A 110 -6.11 23.79 -10.42
N VAL A 111 -7.09 24.37 -11.13
CA VAL A 111 -6.95 24.79 -12.52
C VAL A 111 -6.51 26.25 -12.53
N PRO A 112 -5.28 26.57 -12.95
CA PRO A 112 -4.84 27.96 -13.07
C PRO A 112 -5.52 28.65 -14.26
N ASP A 113 -5.86 29.90 -14.09
CA ASP A 113 -6.35 30.76 -15.19
C ASP A 113 -5.16 31.31 -15.99
N ALA A 114 -4.69 30.50 -16.94
CA ALA A 114 -3.48 30.78 -17.70
C ALA A 114 -3.49 30.12 -19.09
N SER A 115 -2.47 30.43 -19.88
CA SER A 115 -2.27 29.78 -21.19
C SER A 115 -2.03 28.27 -21.05
N MET A 116 -2.27 27.51 -22.12
CA MET A 116 -2.11 26.04 -22.12
C MET A 116 -0.68 25.61 -21.74
N GLY A 117 0.34 26.35 -22.17
CA GLY A 117 1.73 26.06 -21.80
C GLY A 117 1.99 26.19 -20.30
N VAL A 118 1.42 27.21 -19.65
CA VAL A 118 1.50 27.40 -18.19
C VAL A 118 0.69 26.33 -17.46
N LYS A 119 -0.48 25.95 -17.99
CA LYS A 119 -1.29 24.86 -17.44
C LYS A 119 -0.55 23.52 -17.45
N ILE A 120 0.12 23.19 -18.54
CA ILE A 120 0.94 21.96 -18.66
C ILE A 120 2.07 21.99 -17.66
N ALA A 121 2.81 23.10 -17.55
CA ALA A 121 3.89 23.27 -16.58
C ALA A 121 3.37 23.15 -15.14
N TRP A 122 2.20 23.71 -14.84
CA TRP A 122 1.54 23.59 -13.55
C TRP A 122 1.18 22.14 -13.20
N ALA A 123 0.58 21.41 -14.15
CA ALA A 123 0.22 20.00 -13.96
C ALA A 123 1.46 19.14 -13.69
N PHE A 124 2.53 19.27 -14.48
CA PHE A 124 3.79 18.58 -14.26
C PHE A 124 4.45 18.96 -12.95
N GLY A 125 4.57 20.24 -12.65
CA GLY A 125 5.22 20.74 -11.43
C GLY A 125 4.50 20.32 -10.16
N THR A 126 3.20 20.48 -10.09
CA THR A 126 2.41 20.10 -8.91
C THR A 126 2.37 18.61 -8.69
N TYR A 127 2.22 17.81 -9.74
CA TYR A 127 2.20 16.35 -9.60
C TYR A 127 3.60 15.80 -9.26
N LEU A 128 4.66 16.37 -9.82
CA LEU A 128 6.03 16.04 -9.43
C LEU A 128 6.26 16.30 -7.94
N LEU A 129 5.89 17.48 -7.45
CA LEU A 129 5.99 17.83 -6.04
C LEU A 129 5.14 16.93 -5.14
N LEU A 130 3.95 16.54 -5.61
CA LEU A 130 3.08 15.62 -4.89
C LEU A 130 3.71 14.22 -4.79
N SER A 131 4.30 13.72 -5.87
CA SER A 131 5.01 12.43 -5.90
C SER A 131 6.21 12.43 -4.97
N VAL A 132 7.04 13.48 -5.00
CA VAL A 132 8.19 13.63 -4.08
C VAL A 132 7.74 13.70 -2.63
N SER A 133 6.71 14.48 -2.34
CA SER A 133 6.17 14.61 -0.99
C SER A 133 5.59 13.30 -0.48
N TYR A 134 4.90 12.55 -1.34
CA TYR A 134 4.37 11.23 -1.00
C TYR A 134 5.50 10.26 -0.66
N THR A 135 6.55 10.19 -1.47
CA THR A 135 7.73 9.37 -1.19
C THR A 135 8.39 9.80 0.12
N ALA A 136 8.54 11.11 0.36
CA ALA A 136 9.16 11.66 1.56
C ALA A 136 8.38 11.36 2.85
N ILE A 137 7.07 11.19 2.78
CA ILE A 137 6.26 10.83 3.96
C ILE A 137 6.11 9.32 4.11
N ASN A 138 5.99 8.58 3.00
CA ASN A 138 5.67 7.15 3.02
C ASN A 138 6.88 6.26 3.31
N VAL A 139 8.05 6.54 2.74
CA VAL A 139 9.27 5.74 2.96
C VAL A 139 9.67 5.73 4.44
N PRO A 140 9.83 6.88 5.12
CA PRO A 140 10.12 6.87 6.55
C PRO A 140 8.99 6.25 7.38
N TYR A 141 7.74 6.45 6.98
CA TYR A 141 6.58 5.86 7.65
C TYR A 141 6.64 4.32 7.66
N CYS A 142 6.93 3.71 6.52
CA CYS A 142 7.05 2.26 6.44
C CYS A 142 8.18 1.72 7.31
N ALA A 143 9.29 2.45 7.41
CA ALA A 143 10.42 2.09 8.25
C ALA A 143 10.18 2.32 9.75
N LEU A 144 9.23 3.19 10.10
CA LEU A 144 8.91 3.58 11.48
C LEU A 144 8.53 2.40 12.37
N ILE A 145 7.86 1.38 11.83
CA ILE A 145 7.43 0.19 12.59
C ILE A 145 8.61 -0.51 13.27
N ASN A 146 9.78 -0.54 12.62
CA ASN A 146 10.97 -1.19 13.13
C ASN A 146 11.66 -0.43 14.28
N THR A 147 11.27 0.83 14.49
CA THR A 147 11.73 1.66 15.62
C THR A 147 10.71 1.72 16.76
N MET A 148 9.49 1.25 16.53
CA MET A 148 8.42 1.27 17.54
C MET A 148 8.48 0.09 18.50
N THR A 149 8.76 -1.12 17.99
CA THR A 149 8.74 -2.35 18.76
C THR A 149 9.65 -3.42 18.16
N THR A 150 10.16 -4.30 19.03
CA THR A 150 10.90 -5.50 18.63
C THR A 150 10.02 -6.76 18.66
N ARG A 151 8.76 -6.65 19.07
CA ARG A 151 7.84 -7.79 19.20
C ARG A 151 7.11 -8.03 17.90
N HIS A 152 7.33 -9.19 17.26
CA HIS A 152 6.69 -9.53 15.99
C HIS A 152 5.15 -9.55 16.06
N THR A 153 4.55 -9.95 17.20
CA THR A 153 3.09 -9.92 17.38
C THR A 153 2.53 -8.50 17.38
N GLU A 154 3.26 -7.54 17.95
CA GLU A 154 2.87 -6.12 17.93
C GLU A 154 3.00 -5.52 16.52
N VAL A 155 4.03 -5.92 15.76
CA VAL A 155 4.20 -5.52 14.34
C VAL A 155 2.98 -5.96 13.52
N ILE A 156 2.56 -7.22 13.64
CA ILE A 156 1.39 -7.74 12.91
C ILE A 156 0.11 -6.98 13.32
N SER A 157 -0.06 -6.72 14.61
CA SER A 157 -1.20 -5.95 15.12
C SER A 157 -1.23 -4.52 14.55
N CYS A 158 -0.08 -3.84 14.50
CA CYS A 158 0.04 -2.52 13.88
C CYS A 158 -0.30 -2.55 12.40
N GLN A 159 0.19 -3.55 11.65
CA GLN A 159 -0.12 -3.71 10.23
C GLN A 159 -1.61 -4.01 9.99
N ALA A 160 -2.25 -4.81 10.86
CA ALA A 160 -3.68 -5.05 10.79
C ALA A 160 -4.49 -3.76 10.97
N TRP A 161 -4.18 -2.96 11.99
CA TRP A 161 -4.80 -1.64 12.19
C TRP A 161 -4.55 -0.69 11.04
N ARG A 162 -3.33 -0.68 10.52
CA ARG A 162 -2.95 0.11 9.34
C ARG A 162 -3.89 -0.16 8.18
N PHE A 163 -4.06 -1.40 7.76
CA PHE A 163 -4.86 -1.73 6.58
C PHE A 163 -6.36 -1.63 6.81
N VAL A 164 -6.85 -1.82 8.04
CA VAL A 164 -8.24 -1.48 8.38
C VAL A 164 -8.50 0.02 8.16
N LEU A 165 -7.64 0.87 8.70
CA LEU A 165 -7.79 2.32 8.57
C LEU A 165 -7.57 2.82 7.14
N CYS A 166 -6.64 2.22 6.39
CA CYS A 166 -6.46 2.48 4.97
C CYS A 166 -7.71 2.14 4.15
N GLY A 167 -8.33 1.00 4.43
CA GLY A 167 -9.58 0.60 3.78
C GLY A 167 -10.71 1.61 4.04
N VAL A 168 -10.87 2.04 5.28
CA VAL A 168 -11.86 3.07 5.66
C VAL A 168 -11.56 4.40 4.96
N ALA A 169 -10.28 4.83 4.96
CA ALA A 169 -9.89 6.07 4.29
C ALA A 169 -10.14 6.02 2.77
N GLY A 170 -9.79 4.93 2.11
CA GLY A 170 -10.04 4.74 0.68
C GLY A 170 -11.52 4.75 0.33
N PHE A 171 -12.36 4.13 1.15
CA PHE A 171 -13.80 4.17 0.98
C PHE A 171 -14.35 5.59 1.13
N LEU A 172 -13.93 6.31 2.18
CA LEU A 172 -14.36 7.69 2.41
C LEU A 172 -13.98 8.63 1.26
N VAL A 173 -12.79 8.48 0.70
CA VAL A 173 -12.37 9.27 -0.47
C VAL A 173 -13.22 8.94 -1.69
N SER A 174 -13.37 7.65 -1.99
CA SER A 174 -14.08 7.20 -3.20
C SER A 174 -15.55 7.60 -3.22
N VAL A 175 -16.21 7.57 -2.07
CA VAL A 175 -17.62 7.99 -1.91
C VAL A 175 -17.73 9.47 -1.59
N GLY A 176 -16.85 10.00 -0.77
CA GLY A 176 -16.93 11.36 -0.25
C GLY A 176 -16.57 12.43 -1.27
N LEU A 177 -15.54 12.22 -2.11
CA LEU A 177 -15.11 13.26 -3.04
C LEU A 177 -16.18 13.63 -4.08
N PRO A 178 -16.85 12.69 -4.78
CA PRO A 178 -17.92 13.05 -5.71
C PRO A 178 -19.05 13.86 -5.04
N TRP A 179 -19.41 13.52 -3.82
CA TRP A 179 -20.38 14.25 -3.04
C TRP A 179 -19.91 15.67 -2.69
N LEU A 180 -18.65 15.82 -2.25
CA LEU A 180 -18.04 17.11 -1.94
C LEU A 180 -17.95 18.00 -3.17
N VAL A 181 -17.55 17.45 -4.32
CA VAL A 181 -17.49 18.18 -5.59
C VAL A 181 -18.84 18.75 -5.95
N LYS A 182 -19.90 17.97 -5.83
CA LYS A 182 -21.28 18.41 -6.08
C LYS A 182 -21.74 19.47 -5.08
N ALA A 183 -21.50 19.25 -3.79
CA ALA A 183 -21.95 20.12 -2.71
C ALA A 183 -21.22 21.48 -2.70
N LEU A 184 -19.91 21.48 -2.92
CA LEU A 184 -19.06 22.67 -2.81
C LEU A 184 -18.86 23.40 -4.13
N GLY A 185 -19.01 22.72 -5.26
CA GLY A 185 -18.82 23.29 -6.59
C GLY A 185 -19.92 24.24 -7.05
N LYS A 186 -21.13 24.10 -6.53
CA LYS A 186 -22.29 24.94 -6.90
C LYS A 186 -22.48 25.13 -8.41
N GLY A 187 -22.19 24.06 -9.19
CA GLY A 187 -22.25 24.07 -10.65
C GLY A 187 -20.92 24.27 -11.36
N ASP A 188 -19.85 24.66 -10.65
CA ASP A 188 -18.48 24.69 -11.18
C ASP A 188 -17.70 23.47 -10.69
N THR A 189 -17.42 22.54 -11.62
CA THR A 189 -16.72 21.29 -11.31
C THR A 189 -15.27 21.53 -10.88
N ALA A 190 -14.57 22.49 -11.47
CA ALA A 190 -13.19 22.82 -11.11
C ALA A 190 -13.11 23.34 -9.67
N GLN A 191 -14.02 24.23 -9.29
CA GLN A 191 -14.13 24.75 -7.92
C GLN A 191 -14.51 23.63 -6.95
N GLY A 192 -15.43 22.75 -7.37
CA GLY A 192 -15.85 21.59 -6.58
C GLY A 192 -14.68 20.65 -6.26
N TYR A 193 -13.84 20.32 -7.23
CA TYR A 193 -12.64 19.52 -7.02
C TYR A 193 -11.65 20.22 -6.09
N GLN A 194 -11.38 21.50 -6.32
CA GLN A 194 -10.46 22.26 -5.47
C GLN A 194 -10.87 22.24 -4.01
N TYR A 195 -12.13 22.56 -3.71
CA TYR A 195 -12.62 22.59 -2.32
C TYR A 195 -12.82 21.21 -1.73
N GLY A 196 -13.30 20.23 -2.50
CA GLY A 196 -13.47 18.87 -2.05
C GLY A 196 -12.13 18.22 -1.69
N VAL A 197 -11.12 18.41 -2.53
CA VAL A 197 -9.75 17.96 -2.27
C VAL A 197 -9.13 18.70 -1.10
N ALA A 198 -9.40 20.00 -0.93
CA ALA A 198 -8.94 20.76 0.25
C ALA A 198 -9.46 20.17 1.56
N VAL A 199 -10.74 19.77 1.62
CA VAL A 199 -11.31 19.10 2.79
C VAL A 199 -10.64 17.76 3.06
N LEU A 200 -10.46 16.93 2.03
CA LEU A 200 -9.81 15.62 2.17
C LEU A 200 -8.32 15.75 2.53
N CYS A 201 -7.61 16.70 1.95
CA CYS A 201 -6.22 16.98 2.31
C CYS A 201 -6.08 17.50 3.74
N ALA A 202 -7.02 18.31 4.22
CA ALA A 202 -7.04 18.73 5.64
C ALA A 202 -7.21 17.54 6.58
N ILE A 203 -8.07 16.59 6.24
CA ILE A 203 -8.25 15.34 6.98
C ILE A 203 -6.95 14.51 6.93
N ALA A 204 -6.31 14.39 5.78
CA ALA A 204 -5.04 13.68 5.64
C ALA A 204 -3.92 14.31 6.49
N VAL A 205 -3.81 15.62 6.50
CA VAL A 205 -2.85 16.36 7.37
C VAL A 205 -3.11 16.06 8.84
N ALA A 206 -4.38 16.07 9.26
CA ALA A 206 -4.74 15.73 10.64
C ALA A 206 -4.32 14.28 10.98
N MET A 207 -4.51 13.33 10.06
CA MET A 207 -4.09 11.93 10.23
C MET A 207 -2.56 11.81 10.37
N PHE A 208 -1.78 12.49 9.54
CA PHE A 208 -0.32 12.50 9.65
C PHE A 208 0.16 13.10 10.97
N LEU A 209 -0.44 14.18 11.41
CA LEU A 209 -0.12 14.80 12.69
C LEU A 209 -0.51 13.89 13.88
N CYS A 210 -1.63 13.19 13.82
CA CYS A 210 -1.98 12.18 14.81
C CYS A 210 -0.94 11.06 14.87
N CYS A 211 -0.44 10.60 13.73
CA CYS A 211 0.65 9.62 13.68
C CYS A 211 1.89 10.17 14.40
N PHE A 212 2.30 11.39 14.10
CA PHE A 212 3.44 12.00 14.76
C PHE A 212 3.26 12.12 16.28
N PHE A 213 2.12 12.57 16.78
CA PHE A 213 1.90 12.79 18.22
C PHE A 213 1.66 11.51 19.01
N TRP A 214 1.06 10.49 18.39
CA TRP A 214 0.66 9.27 19.10
C TRP A 214 1.70 8.16 19.03
N VAL A 215 2.55 8.14 18.03
CA VAL A 215 3.60 7.13 17.85
C VAL A 215 4.90 7.61 18.46
N ARG A 216 5.67 6.68 19.03
CA ARG A 216 7.00 6.93 19.60
C ARG A 216 8.00 5.91 19.10
N GLU A 217 9.19 6.37 18.76
CA GLU A 217 10.34 5.52 18.49
C GLU A 217 10.98 5.11 19.82
N ARG A 218 11.11 3.81 20.07
CA ARG A 218 11.66 3.25 21.31
C ARG A 218 12.96 2.50 21.08
N VAL A 219 13.15 1.97 19.88
CA VAL A 219 14.34 1.21 19.50
C VAL A 219 15.38 2.21 18.99
N SER A 220 16.44 2.43 19.77
CA SER A 220 17.56 3.27 19.33
C SER A 220 18.37 2.52 18.27
N LEU A 221 18.63 3.21 17.16
CA LEU A 221 19.39 2.68 16.03
C LEU A 221 20.76 3.38 15.96
N ASP A 222 21.49 3.38 17.06
CA ASP A 222 22.78 4.09 17.18
C ASP A 222 23.88 3.59 16.22
N VAL A 223 23.67 2.43 15.62
CA VAL A 223 24.66 1.79 14.73
C VAL A 223 24.67 2.34 13.31
N MET A 224 23.65 3.06 12.88
CA MET A 224 23.43 3.38 11.45
C MET A 224 24.21 4.60 10.92
N GLY A 225 24.71 5.48 11.77
CA GLY A 225 25.48 6.67 11.34
C GLY A 225 26.89 6.39 10.80
N LYS A 226 27.37 5.16 10.90
CA LYS A 226 28.77 4.79 10.62
C LYS A 226 28.98 4.14 9.26
N PHE A 227 27.92 3.74 8.55
CA PHE A 227 28.07 2.98 7.31
C PHE A 227 28.03 3.88 6.06
N THR A 228 28.87 3.54 5.10
CA THR A 228 28.90 4.18 3.78
C THR A 228 27.73 3.69 2.91
N LEU A 229 27.37 4.45 1.87
CA LEU A 229 26.34 4.03 0.91
C LEU A 229 26.67 2.66 0.27
N ARG A 230 27.95 2.40 0.03
CA ARG A 230 28.41 1.12 -0.52
C ARG A 230 28.14 -0.05 0.44
N GLU A 231 28.32 0.15 1.73
CA GLU A 231 28.04 -0.87 2.77
C GLU A 231 26.53 -1.11 2.90
N HIS A 232 25.71 -0.06 2.80
CA HIS A 232 24.26 -0.21 2.76
C HIS A 232 23.79 -1.03 1.54
N ILE A 233 24.31 -0.75 0.35
CA ILE A 233 24.00 -1.51 -0.87
C ILE A 233 24.49 -2.96 -0.76
N ALA A 234 25.68 -3.18 -0.20
CA ALA A 234 26.20 -4.53 0.04
C ALA A 234 25.34 -5.30 1.06
N GLY A 235 24.91 -4.65 2.13
CA GLY A 235 23.98 -5.20 3.12
C GLY A 235 22.65 -5.62 2.50
N LEU A 236 22.09 -4.77 1.65
CA LEU A 236 20.87 -5.03 0.88
C LEU A 236 21.03 -6.28 -0.01
N ARG A 237 22.11 -6.35 -0.80
CA ARG A 237 22.38 -7.47 -1.69
C ARG A 237 22.58 -8.80 -0.93
N ASN A 238 23.13 -8.74 0.29
CA ASN A 238 23.38 -9.91 1.13
C ASN A 238 22.16 -10.32 1.97
N ASN A 239 21.09 -9.52 1.99
CA ASN A 239 19.85 -9.84 2.66
C ASN A 239 18.93 -10.63 1.71
N ASP A 240 19.10 -11.95 1.70
CA ASP A 240 18.31 -12.85 0.85
C ASP A 240 16.80 -12.80 1.14
N GLN A 241 16.41 -12.55 2.37
CA GLN A 241 15.00 -12.45 2.74
C GLN A 241 14.38 -11.13 2.25
N LEU A 242 15.12 -10.03 2.25
CA LEU A 242 14.66 -8.79 1.67
C LEU A 242 14.43 -8.92 0.16
N LEU A 243 15.39 -9.49 -0.57
CA LEU A 243 15.25 -9.72 -2.02
C LEU A 243 14.01 -10.57 -2.32
N LEU A 244 13.78 -11.61 -1.51
CA LEU A 244 12.60 -12.44 -1.60
C LEU A 244 11.30 -11.60 -1.39
N MET A 245 11.29 -10.74 -0.38
CA MET A 245 10.14 -9.88 -0.08
C MET A 245 9.86 -8.86 -1.19
N LEU A 246 10.88 -8.33 -1.86
CA LEU A 246 10.70 -7.43 -3.01
C LEU A 246 10.00 -8.13 -4.17
N VAL A 247 10.39 -9.38 -4.48
CA VAL A 247 9.70 -10.21 -5.48
C VAL A 247 8.26 -10.48 -5.07
N MET A 248 8.03 -10.82 -3.80
CA MET A 248 6.69 -11.08 -3.28
C MET A 248 5.81 -9.82 -3.29
N SER A 249 6.37 -8.64 -3.03
CA SER A 249 5.67 -7.37 -3.17
C SER A 249 5.20 -7.14 -4.59
N PHE A 250 6.09 -7.36 -5.56
CA PHE A 250 5.75 -7.25 -6.98
C PHE A 250 4.60 -8.19 -7.37
N LEU A 251 4.68 -9.45 -6.97
CA LEU A 251 3.64 -10.45 -7.27
C LEU A 251 2.30 -10.11 -6.61
N LEU A 252 2.31 -9.77 -5.32
CA LEU A 252 1.09 -9.46 -4.56
C LEU A 252 0.37 -8.23 -5.10
N ILE A 253 1.10 -7.16 -5.36
CA ILE A 253 0.50 -5.90 -5.85
C ILE A 253 -0.05 -6.07 -7.28
N ASN A 254 0.54 -6.93 -8.10
CA ASN A 254 -0.04 -7.28 -9.39
C ASN A 254 -1.42 -7.95 -9.24
N VAL A 255 -1.61 -8.83 -8.25
CA VAL A 255 -2.94 -9.42 -7.97
C VAL A 255 -3.98 -8.33 -7.73
N PHE A 256 -3.68 -7.40 -6.81
CA PHE A 256 -4.62 -6.33 -6.48
C PHE A 256 -4.96 -5.44 -7.67
N ASN A 257 -3.95 -5.08 -8.47
CA ASN A 257 -4.14 -4.17 -9.58
C ASN A 257 -4.82 -4.82 -10.78
N ILE A 258 -4.49 -6.06 -11.09
CA ILE A 258 -5.15 -6.80 -12.19
C ILE A 258 -6.64 -6.98 -11.87
N ARG A 259 -6.97 -7.41 -10.64
CA ARG A 259 -8.36 -7.51 -10.19
C ARG A 259 -9.06 -6.16 -10.18
N GLY A 260 -8.46 -5.18 -9.52
CA GLY A 260 -9.05 -3.84 -9.43
C GLY A 260 -9.34 -3.23 -10.80
N GLY A 261 -8.40 -3.40 -11.74
CA GLY A 261 -8.57 -2.96 -13.13
C GLY A 261 -9.60 -3.78 -13.92
N GLY A 262 -9.82 -5.03 -13.55
CA GLY A 262 -10.77 -5.92 -14.20
C GLY A 262 -12.21 -5.80 -13.72
N TYR A 263 -12.45 -5.38 -12.46
CA TYR A 263 -13.78 -5.39 -11.84
C TYR A 263 -14.87 -4.69 -12.66
N MET A 264 -14.62 -3.49 -13.17
CA MET A 264 -15.63 -2.76 -13.95
C MET A 264 -16.03 -3.53 -15.22
N TYR A 265 -15.05 -4.09 -15.93
CA TYR A 265 -15.30 -4.88 -17.14
C TYR A 265 -16.05 -6.17 -16.82
N PHE A 266 -15.66 -6.83 -15.74
CA PHE A 266 -16.32 -8.06 -15.29
C PHE A 266 -17.77 -7.83 -14.90
N ILE A 267 -18.03 -6.79 -14.09
CA ILE A 267 -19.40 -6.41 -13.67
C ILE A 267 -20.25 -6.06 -14.89
N THR A 268 -19.71 -5.23 -15.78
CA THR A 268 -20.48 -4.70 -16.92
C THR A 268 -20.78 -5.77 -17.97
N TYR A 269 -19.75 -6.49 -18.42
CA TYR A 269 -19.87 -7.38 -19.58
C TYR A 269 -20.13 -8.83 -19.22
N VAL A 270 -19.64 -9.32 -18.08
CA VAL A 270 -19.78 -10.75 -17.68
C VAL A 270 -20.98 -10.95 -16.79
N LEU A 271 -21.23 -10.04 -15.84
CA LEU A 271 -22.35 -10.15 -14.91
C LEU A 271 -23.59 -9.34 -15.32
N GLY A 272 -23.48 -8.43 -16.29
CA GLY A 272 -24.58 -7.56 -16.71
C GLY A 272 -25.10 -6.67 -15.57
N GLY A 273 -24.19 -6.16 -14.72
CA GLY A 273 -24.53 -5.43 -13.52
C GLY A 273 -25.01 -4.00 -13.80
N SER A 274 -26.05 -3.58 -13.08
CA SER A 274 -26.50 -2.19 -13.04
C SER A 274 -25.54 -1.30 -12.26
N THR A 275 -25.72 0.02 -12.33
CA THR A 275 -24.95 0.98 -11.51
C THR A 275 -25.11 0.70 -10.01
N GLY A 276 -26.31 0.32 -9.57
CA GLY A 276 -26.55 -0.06 -8.17
C GLY A 276 -25.81 -1.31 -7.76
N TYR A 277 -25.78 -2.34 -8.63
CA TYR A 277 -25.01 -3.55 -8.41
C TYR A 277 -23.50 -3.26 -8.36
N THR A 278 -22.99 -2.43 -9.25
CA THR A 278 -21.60 -1.99 -9.27
C THR A 278 -21.20 -1.35 -7.93
N SER A 279 -22.01 -0.42 -7.43
CA SER A 279 -21.77 0.22 -6.14
C SER A 279 -21.76 -0.79 -4.98
N LEU A 280 -22.71 -1.74 -5.00
CA LEU A 280 -22.78 -2.81 -4.01
C LEU A 280 -21.55 -3.73 -4.07
N PHE A 281 -21.11 -4.10 -5.28
CA PHE A 281 -19.93 -4.95 -5.49
C PHE A 281 -18.66 -4.29 -4.91
N PHE A 282 -18.39 -3.03 -5.24
CA PHE A 282 -17.23 -2.31 -4.69
C PHE A 282 -17.32 -2.10 -3.18
N THR A 283 -18.52 -1.88 -2.65
CA THR A 283 -18.76 -1.82 -1.21
C THR A 283 -18.43 -3.15 -0.55
N MET A 284 -18.86 -4.28 -1.14
CA MET A 284 -18.56 -5.62 -0.63
C MET A 284 -17.06 -5.93 -0.66
N VAL A 285 -16.37 -5.60 -1.76
CA VAL A 285 -14.90 -5.75 -1.87
C VAL A 285 -14.18 -4.97 -0.78
N THR A 286 -14.55 -3.72 -0.58
CA THR A 286 -13.91 -2.85 0.43
C THR A 286 -14.19 -3.35 1.85
N PHE A 287 -15.43 -3.65 2.16
CA PHE A 287 -15.82 -4.19 3.47
C PHE A 287 -15.11 -5.52 3.76
N ALA A 288 -15.06 -6.43 2.78
CA ALA A 288 -14.38 -7.71 2.92
C ALA A 288 -12.89 -7.55 3.22
N SER A 289 -12.21 -6.62 2.53
CA SER A 289 -10.79 -6.33 2.76
C SER A 289 -10.53 -5.78 4.17
N ILE A 290 -11.39 -4.87 4.63
CA ILE A 290 -11.33 -4.31 6.00
C ILE A 290 -11.54 -5.42 7.03
N ALA A 291 -12.58 -6.24 6.87
CA ALA A 291 -12.89 -7.35 7.75
C ALA A 291 -11.74 -8.37 7.80
N GLY A 292 -11.17 -8.72 6.65
CA GLY A 292 -10.01 -9.59 6.57
C GLY A 292 -8.81 -9.05 7.32
N SER A 293 -8.47 -7.77 7.12
CA SER A 293 -7.38 -7.11 7.83
C SER A 293 -7.58 -7.05 9.36
N ALA A 294 -8.83 -6.97 9.82
CA ALA A 294 -9.15 -7.06 11.23
C ALA A 294 -9.01 -8.49 11.78
N ILE A 295 -9.52 -9.49 11.06
CA ILE A 295 -9.51 -10.91 11.44
C ILE A 295 -8.08 -11.44 11.57
N ILE A 296 -7.16 -11.03 10.70
CA ILE A 296 -5.77 -11.52 10.73
C ILE A 296 -5.06 -11.21 12.04
N ASN A 297 -5.42 -10.13 12.72
CA ASN A 297 -4.89 -9.80 14.03
C ASN A 297 -5.18 -10.89 15.09
N LEU A 298 -6.30 -11.57 14.96
CA LEU A 298 -6.67 -12.67 15.86
C LEU A 298 -5.95 -13.97 15.45
N LEU A 299 -5.91 -14.27 14.15
CA LEU A 299 -5.29 -15.49 13.64
C LEU A 299 -3.77 -15.51 13.86
N SER A 300 -3.10 -14.38 13.69
CA SER A 300 -1.65 -14.25 13.86
C SER A 300 -1.14 -14.54 15.28
N ARG A 301 -2.04 -14.50 16.28
CA ARG A 301 -1.71 -14.85 17.67
C ARG A 301 -1.57 -16.36 17.89
N ARG A 302 -2.16 -17.17 17.02
CA ARG A 302 -2.23 -18.64 17.18
C ARG A 302 -1.39 -19.38 16.16
N PHE A 303 -1.15 -18.78 15.03
CA PHE A 303 -0.49 -19.43 13.88
C PHE A 303 0.81 -18.73 13.53
N ASP A 304 1.76 -19.51 12.97
CA ASP A 304 3.00 -18.98 12.44
C ASP A 304 2.76 -18.08 11.22
N THR A 305 3.39 -16.91 11.20
CA THR A 305 3.16 -15.87 10.19
C THR A 305 3.44 -16.36 8.77
N VAL A 306 4.56 -17.08 8.56
CA VAL A 306 4.96 -17.60 7.23
C VAL A 306 3.99 -18.68 6.76
N LYS A 307 3.62 -19.62 7.66
CA LYS A 307 2.65 -20.67 7.34
C LYS A 307 1.27 -20.07 7.03
N LEU A 308 0.83 -19.10 7.84
CA LEU A 308 -0.44 -18.42 7.63
C LEU A 308 -0.47 -17.72 6.27
N TYR A 309 0.61 -17.03 5.89
CA TYR A 309 0.72 -16.37 4.59
C TYR A 309 0.74 -17.38 3.43
N TYR A 310 1.45 -18.50 3.61
CA TYR A 310 1.50 -19.58 2.62
C TYR A 310 0.12 -20.18 2.36
N TYR A 311 -0.59 -20.61 3.40
CA TYR A 311 -1.91 -21.21 3.26
C TYR A 311 -2.96 -20.22 2.77
N THR A 312 -2.85 -18.94 3.15
CA THR A 312 -3.72 -17.88 2.62
C THR A 312 -3.59 -17.78 1.09
N ASN A 313 -2.37 -17.76 0.56
CA ASN A 313 -2.15 -17.69 -0.87
C ASN A 313 -2.58 -18.96 -1.60
N LEU A 314 -2.39 -20.15 -1.01
CA LEU A 314 -2.91 -21.40 -1.57
C LEU A 314 -4.45 -21.41 -1.60
N ALA A 315 -5.11 -20.98 -0.54
CA ALA A 315 -6.56 -20.89 -0.47
C ALA A 315 -7.10 -19.90 -1.52
N LEU A 316 -6.46 -18.75 -1.69
CA LEU A 316 -6.82 -17.77 -2.72
C LEU A 316 -6.61 -18.29 -4.13
N ALA A 317 -5.53 -19.03 -4.38
CA ALA A 317 -5.30 -19.68 -5.67
C ALA A 317 -6.38 -20.73 -5.99
N ALA A 318 -6.68 -21.59 -5.03
CA ALA A 318 -7.73 -22.60 -5.18
C ALA A 318 -9.11 -21.98 -5.40
N LEU A 319 -9.45 -20.94 -4.63
CA LEU A 319 -10.70 -20.22 -4.78
C LEU A 319 -10.79 -19.50 -6.13
N ALA A 320 -9.71 -18.86 -6.58
CA ALA A 320 -9.66 -18.19 -7.87
C ALA A 320 -9.84 -19.19 -9.05
N VAL A 321 -9.23 -20.37 -8.97
CA VAL A 321 -9.47 -21.44 -9.95
C VAL A 321 -10.92 -21.92 -9.90
N ALA A 322 -11.50 -22.10 -8.71
CA ALA A 322 -12.90 -22.49 -8.57
C ALA A 322 -13.85 -21.44 -9.15
N MET A 323 -13.55 -20.16 -8.98
CA MET A 323 -14.33 -19.04 -9.55
C MET A 323 -14.41 -19.10 -11.08
N TRP A 324 -13.39 -19.61 -11.75
CA TRP A 324 -13.41 -19.77 -13.21
C TRP A 324 -14.55 -20.67 -13.71
N PHE A 325 -14.93 -21.66 -12.93
CA PHE A 325 -15.99 -22.64 -13.28
C PHE A 325 -17.38 -22.18 -12.81
N LEU A 326 -17.50 -21.03 -12.13
CA LEU A 326 -18.81 -20.56 -11.69
C LEU A 326 -19.62 -20.02 -12.86
N PRO A 327 -20.95 -20.21 -12.83
CA PRO A 327 -21.82 -19.64 -13.83
C PRO A 327 -21.82 -18.11 -13.75
N THR A 328 -21.97 -17.46 -14.90
CA THR A 328 -21.95 -16.02 -15.07
C THR A 328 -23.28 -15.50 -15.63
N GLY A 329 -23.45 -14.19 -15.60
CA GLY A 329 -24.66 -13.50 -16.08
C GLY A 329 -25.54 -12.94 -14.96
N ALA A 330 -26.57 -12.22 -15.35
CA ALA A 330 -27.44 -11.46 -14.43
C ALA A 330 -28.11 -12.34 -13.35
N ALA A 331 -28.45 -13.59 -13.69
CA ALA A 331 -29.07 -14.52 -12.75
C ALA A 331 -28.14 -14.93 -11.57
N TYR A 332 -26.84 -14.77 -11.72
CA TYR A 332 -25.84 -15.23 -10.75
C TYR A 332 -25.17 -14.08 -9.99
N GLN A 333 -25.66 -12.86 -10.11
CA GLN A 333 -25.10 -11.69 -9.45
C GLN A 333 -24.99 -11.84 -7.93
N THR A 334 -26.00 -12.42 -7.27
CA THR A 334 -25.97 -12.68 -5.82
C THR A 334 -24.91 -13.70 -5.43
N LEU A 335 -24.76 -14.77 -6.23
CA LEU A 335 -23.70 -15.76 -6.02
C LEU A 335 -22.32 -15.10 -6.06
N TRP A 336 -22.08 -14.26 -7.05
CA TRP A 336 -20.80 -13.55 -7.18
C TRP A 336 -20.54 -12.57 -6.04
N LEU A 337 -21.55 -11.90 -5.50
CA LEU A 337 -21.37 -11.06 -4.29
C LEU A 337 -20.91 -11.89 -3.09
N ILE A 338 -21.48 -13.07 -2.88
CA ILE A 338 -21.08 -13.97 -1.77
C ILE A 338 -19.64 -14.45 -1.97
N VAL A 339 -19.30 -14.87 -3.19
CA VAL A 339 -17.96 -15.37 -3.51
C VAL A 339 -16.91 -14.26 -3.38
N ILE A 340 -17.19 -13.06 -3.88
CA ILE A 340 -16.31 -11.91 -3.77
C ILE A 340 -16.14 -11.47 -2.32
N LEU A 341 -17.19 -11.52 -1.52
CA LEU A 341 -17.10 -11.26 -0.08
C LEU A 341 -16.12 -12.24 0.61
N GLY A 342 -16.31 -13.54 0.39
CA GLY A 342 -15.43 -14.58 0.94
C GLY A 342 -13.98 -14.45 0.46
N ASN A 343 -13.79 -14.26 -0.84
CA ASN A 343 -12.47 -14.03 -1.43
C ASN A 343 -11.81 -12.77 -0.87
N GLY A 344 -12.55 -11.68 -0.77
CA GLY A 344 -12.06 -10.40 -0.27
C GLY A 344 -11.62 -10.46 1.19
N ILE A 345 -12.31 -11.22 2.04
CA ILE A 345 -11.91 -11.44 3.45
C ILE A 345 -10.55 -12.15 3.50
N ILE A 346 -10.38 -13.23 2.75
CA ILE A 346 -9.12 -13.98 2.72
C ILE A 346 -8.00 -13.12 2.08
N LEU A 347 -8.30 -12.38 1.02
CA LEU A 347 -7.36 -11.46 0.40
C LEU A 347 -6.93 -10.35 1.37
N GLY A 348 -7.83 -9.89 2.23
CA GLY A 348 -7.54 -8.90 3.28
C GLY A 348 -6.49 -9.35 4.30
N PHE A 349 -6.22 -10.66 4.43
CA PHE A 349 -5.13 -11.17 5.26
C PHE A 349 -3.75 -10.86 4.67
N THR A 350 -3.65 -10.76 3.36
CA THR A 350 -2.36 -10.75 2.66
C THR A 350 -1.52 -9.52 2.94
N LEU A 351 -2.09 -8.32 2.90
CA LEU A 351 -1.34 -7.08 3.09
C LEU A 351 -0.74 -6.94 4.49
N PRO A 352 -1.50 -7.14 5.60
CA PRO A 352 -0.90 -7.08 6.93
C PRO A 352 0.21 -8.11 7.15
N LEU A 353 0.04 -9.33 6.65
CA LEU A 353 1.06 -10.38 6.73
C LEU A 353 2.29 -10.02 5.90
N HIS A 354 2.10 -9.57 4.66
CA HIS A 354 3.18 -9.19 3.77
C HIS A 354 4.05 -8.07 4.34
N PHE A 355 3.42 -6.98 4.78
CA PHE A 355 4.16 -5.85 5.34
C PHE A 355 4.79 -6.16 6.71
N SER A 356 4.23 -7.11 7.46
CA SER A 356 4.88 -7.63 8.67
C SER A 356 6.15 -8.41 8.33
N LEU A 357 6.09 -9.30 7.34
CA LEU A 357 7.26 -10.05 6.85
C LEU A 357 8.32 -9.12 6.25
N MET A 358 7.89 -8.03 5.59
CA MET A 358 8.81 -7.00 5.10
C MET A 358 9.59 -6.34 6.25
N ALA A 359 8.90 -5.99 7.34
CA ALA A 359 9.54 -5.48 8.55
C ALA A 359 10.50 -6.51 9.19
N PHE A 360 10.12 -7.79 9.21
CA PHE A 360 10.96 -8.87 9.72
C PHE A 360 12.22 -9.09 8.86
N SER A 361 12.14 -8.88 7.55
CA SER A 361 13.28 -8.96 6.66
C SER A 361 14.36 -7.92 6.95
N ASP A 362 13.97 -6.77 7.49
CA ASP A 362 14.88 -5.72 7.92
C ASP A 362 15.66 -6.15 9.18
N ASP A 363 14.96 -6.69 10.19
CA ASP A 363 15.59 -7.24 11.39
C ASP A 363 16.52 -8.42 11.07
N TYR A 364 16.12 -9.29 10.12
CA TYR A 364 16.96 -10.38 9.63
C TYR A 364 18.23 -9.86 8.94
N GLY A 365 18.11 -8.79 8.15
CA GLY A 365 19.24 -8.15 7.49
C GLY A 365 20.26 -7.62 8.49
N GLU A 366 19.82 -6.92 9.53
CA GLU A 366 20.67 -6.45 10.61
C GLU A 366 21.34 -7.60 11.35
N TRP A 367 20.60 -8.64 11.69
CA TRP A 367 21.12 -9.83 12.36
C TRP A 367 22.22 -10.53 11.55
N LYS A 368 22.04 -10.66 10.23
CA LYS A 368 22.93 -11.37 9.32
C LYS A 368 24.15 -10.54 8.91
N THR A 369 23.97 -9.26 8.62
CA THR A 369 25.02 -8.40 8.03
C THR A 369 25.59 -7.39 9.02
N GLY A 370 24.96 -7.17 10.15
CA GLY A 370 25.30 -6.11 11.09
C GLY A 370 24.92 -4.70 10.62
N VAL A 371 24.36 -4.57 9.42
CA VAL A 371 23.95 -3.29 8.83
C VAL A 371 22.44 -3.20 8.82
N ARG A 372 21.90 -2.15 9.40
CA ARG A 372 20.49 -1.82 9.35
C ARG A 372 20.25 -0.68 8.37
N SER A 373 19.29 -0.85 7.46
CA SER A 373 18.98 0.10 6.39
C SER A 373 17.47 0.17 6.16
N SER A 374 16.71 0.35 7.24
CA SER A 374 15.24 0.30 7.21
C SER A 374 14.64 1.23 6.15
N GLY A 375 15.06 2.49 6.10
CA GLY A 375 14.58 3.46 5.12
C GLY A 375 14.86 3.02 3.68
N MET A 376 16.07 2.56 3.41
CA MET A 376 16.46 2.08 2.07
C MET A 376 15.69 0.81 1.70
N ASN A 377 15.51 -0.14 2.62
CA ASN A 377 14.77 -1.38 2.41
C ASN A 377 13.33 -1.10 2.01
N PHE A 378 12.64 -0.20 2.72
CA PHE A 378 11.27 0.18 2.39
C PHE A 378 11.17 1.07 1.15
N ALA A 379 12.21 1.88 0.83
CA ALA A 379 12.27 2.61 -0.43
C ALA A 379 12.33 1.68 -1.64
N PHE A 380 13.15 0.63 -1.59
CA PHE A 380 13.16 -0.39 -2.63
C PHE A 380 11.84 -1.15 -2.72
N ASN A 381 11.21 -1.45 -1.57
CA ASN A 381 9.89 -2.06 -1.57
C ASN A 381 8.85 -1.16 -2.28
N LEU A 382 8.86 0.14 -1.99
CA LEU A 382 7.97 1.10 -2.67
C LEU A 382 8.23 1.14 -4.18
N PHE A 383 9.50 1.11 -4.59
CA PHE A 383 9.85 1.04 -6.01
C PHE A 383 9.24 -0.21 -6.68
N PHE A 384 9.36 -1.40 -6.05
CA PHE A 384 8.78 -2.64 -6.59
C PHE A 384 7.24 -2.61 -6.61
N ILE A 385 6.61 -1.95 -5.65
CA ILE A 385 5.15 -1.71 -5.67
C ILE A 385 4.76 -0.84 -6.86
N LYS A 386 5.47 0.26 -7.11
CA LYS A 386 5.22 1.14 -8.27
C LYS A 386 5.50 0.42 -9.60
N LEU A 387 6.51 -0.44 -9.64
CA LEU A 387 6.80 -1.29 -10.80
C LEU A 387 5.66 -2.28 -11.05
N ALA A 388 5.07 -2.84 -10.00
CA ALA A 388 3.89 -3.70 -10.12
C ALA A 388 2.67 -2.95 -10.66
N TRP A 389 2.47 -1.68 -10.30
CA TRP A 389 1.41 -0.86 -10.88
C TRP A 389 1.56 -0.68 -12.39
N ALA A 390 2.79 -0.43 -12.85
CA ALA A 390 3.07 -0.31 -14.27
C ALA A 390 2.90 -1.65 -15.02
N SER A 391 3.40 -2.75 -14.43
CA SER A 391 3.31 -4.09 -15.05
C SER A 391 1.89 -4.60 -15.12
N SER A 392 1.06 -4.36 -14.11
CA SER A 392 -0.35 -4.78 -14.12
C SER A 392 -1.15 -4.10 -15.23
N ALA A 393 -0.91 -2.81 -15.47
CA ALA A 393 -1.52 -2.09 -16.58
C ALA A 393 -1.09 -2.70 -17.94
N GLY A 394 0.19 -3.05 -18.08
CA GLY A 394 0.70 -3.76 -19.24
C GLY A 394 0.06 -5.13 -19.45
N ILE A 395 -0.07 -5.91 -18.38
CA ILE A 395 -0.71 -7.26 -18.43
C ILE A 395 -2.17 -7.14 -18.88
N ILE A 396 -2.94 -6.21 -18.30
CA ILE A 396 -4.34 -5.97 -18.70
C ILE A 396 -4.42 -5.59 -20.19
N SER A 397 -3.53 -4.70 -20.65
CA SER A 397 -3.48 -4.29 -22.06
C SER A 397 -3.17 -5.45 -22.99
N VAL A 398 -2.22 -6.32 -22.64
CA VAL A 398 -1.89 -7.53 -23.40
C VAL A 398 -3.06 -8.49 -23.46
N VAL A 399 -3.77 -8.70 -22.36
CA VAL A 399 -4.99 -9.54 -22.33
C VAL A 399 -6.02 -8.98 -23.31
N PHE A 400 -6.32 -7.69 -23.26
CA PHE A 400 -7.30 -7.07 -24.15
C PHE A 400 -6.93 -7.12 -25.63
N ILE A 401 -5.65 -6.94 -25.95
CA ILE A 401 -5.16 -7.10 -27.34
C ILE A 401 -5.33 -8.56 -27.79
N TYR A 402 -4.93 -9.52 -26.97
CA TYR A 402 -4.98 -10.95 -27.32
C TYR A 402 -6.40 -11.45 -27.54
N VAL A 403 -7.37 -11.00 -26.75
CA VAL A 403 -8.77 -11.39 -26.88
C VAL A 403 -9.59 -10.49 -27.82
N ALA A 404 -8.96 -9.53 -28.49
CA ALA A 404 -9.58 -8.57 -29.39
C ALA A 404 -10.77 -7.82 -28.75
N TYR A 405 -10.58 -7.35 -27.51
CA TYR A 405 -11.59 -6.59 -26.79
C TYR A 405 -11.97 -5.31 -27.55
N GLN A 406 -13.27 -5.04 -27.68
CA GLN A 406 -13.78 -3.85 -28.35
C GLN A 406 -14.46 -2.91 -27.33
N PRO A 407 -13.87 -1.73 -27.05
CA PRO A 407 -14.46 -0.75 -26.13
C PRO A 407 -15.85 -0.30 -26.58
N GLY A 408 -16.81 -0.25 -25.64
CA GLY A 408 -18.14 0.30 -25.89
C GLY A 408 -19.11 -0.61 -26.66
N VAL A 409 -18.71 -1.82 -27.02
CA VAL A 409 -19.59 -2.81 -27.65
C VAL A 409 -20.33 -3.58 -26.58
N GLU A 410 -21.68 -3.50 -26.58
CA GLU A 410 -22.52 -4.16 -25.58
C GLU A 410 -22.37 -5.69 -25.54
N ASN A 411 -22.30 -6.29 -26.72
CA ASN A 411 -22.16 -7.75 -26.89
C ASN A 411 -20.70 -8.07 -27.25
N GLN A 412 -19.91 -8.38 -26.23
CA GLN A 412 -18.53 -8.82 -26.40
C GLN A 412 -18.45 -10.25 -26.93
N THR A 413 -17.38 -10.56 -27.65
CA THR A 413 -17.13 -11.94 -28.11
C THR A 413 -16.87 -12.88 -26.93
N ALA A 414 -17.10 -14.20 -27.13
CA ALA A 414 -16.79 -15.20 -26.12
C ALA A 414 -15.32 -15.16 -25.65
N SER A 415 -14.41 -14.88 -26.59
CA SER A 415 -12.98 -14.70 -26.30
C SER A 415 -12.74 -13.49 -25.36
N SER A 416 -13.39 -12.35 -25.64
CA SER A 416 -13.29 -11.16 -24.80
C SER A 416 -13.84 -11.38 -23.39
N LEU A 417 -14.99 -12.04 -23.28
CA LEU A 417 -15.58 -12.40 -21.99
C LEU A 417 -14.68 -13.34 -21.18
N ALA A 418 -14.09 -14.35 -21.85
CA ALA A 418 -13.11 -15.24 -21.21
C ALA A 418 -11.86 -14.48 -20.74
N GLY A 419 -11.35 -13.56 -21.54
CA GLY A 419 -10.23 -12.69 -21.14
C GLY A 419 -10.53 -11.84 -19.93
N ILE A 420 -11.69 -11.18 -19.91
CA ILE A 420 -12.16 -10.39 -18.76
C ILE A 420 -12.30 -11.27 -17.52
N SER A 421 -12.93 -12.44 -17.65
CA SER A 421 -13.07 -13.39 -16.54
C SER A 421 -11.73 -13.90 -16.02
N SER A 422 -10.73 -14.06 -16.91
CA SER A 422 -9.39 -14.51 -16.52
C SER A 422 -8.67 -13.50 -15.64
N MET A 423 -8.93 -12.19 -15.79
CA MET A 423 -8.36 -11.14 -14.93
C MET A 423 -8.87 -11.23 -13.49
N GLU A 424 -10.06 -11.79 -13.28
CA GLU A 424 -10.64 -11.99 -11.95
C GLU A 424 -10.31 -13.35 -11.33
N THR A 425 -9.90 -14.31 -12.14
CA THR A 425 -9.80 -15.73 -11.76
C THR A 425 -8.42 -16.31 -12.04
N LEU A 426 -8.12 -16.67 -13.27
CA LEU A 426 -6.92 -17.43 -13.63
C LEU A 426 -5.61 -16.64 -13.44
N LEU A 427 -5.58 -15.38 -13.78
CA LEU A 427 -4.38 -14.53 -13.58
C LEU A 427 -4.08 -14.33 -12.09
N PRO A 428 -5.04 -13.94 -11.23
CA PRO A 428 -4.83 -13.93 -9.80
C PRO A 428 -4.41 -15.30 -9.23
N ALA A 429 -5.00 -16.38 -9.70
CA ALA A 429 -4.62 -17.73 -9.29
C ALA A 429 -3.14 -18.03 -9.59
N LEU A 430 -2.67 -17.69 -10.79
CA LEU A 430 -1.27 -17.84 -11.16
C LEU A 430 -0.34 -17.05 -10.23
N PHE A 431 -0.65 -15.78 -9.99
CA PHE A 431 0.16 -14.94 -9.10
C PHE A 431 0.14 -15.44 -7.65
N HIS A 432 -0.99 -15.92 -7.13
CA HIS A 432 -1.07 -16.53 -5.81
C HIS A 432 -0.27 -17.83 -5.71
N LEU A 433 -0.24 -18.65 -6.75
CA LEU A 433 0.61 -19.85 -6.80
C LEU A 433 2.09 -19.48 -6.82
N LEU A 434 2.47 -18.49 -7.62
CA LEU A 434 3.86 -17.98 -7.63
C LEU A 434 4.27 -17.42 -6.26
N LEU A 435 3.37 -16.69 -5.59
CA LEU A 435 3.56 -16.23 -4.22
C LEU A 435 3.76 -17.41 -3.27
N ALA A 436 2.86 -18.40 -3.29
CA ALA A 436 2.95 -19.55 -2.41
C ALA A 436 4.27 -20.33 -2.65
N PHE A 437 4.71 -20.46 -3.90
CA PHE A 437 5.99 -21.06 -4.23
C PHE A 437 7.16 -20.24 -3.64
N THR A 438 7.11 -18.93 -3.78
CA THR A 438 8.15 -18.01 -3.29
C THR A 438 8.22 -18.01 -1.76
N ILE A 439 7.07 -18.07 -1.08
CA ILE A 439 6.97 -18.09 0.39
C ILE A 439 7.71 -19.32 0.99
N ARG A 440 7.83 -20.42 0.28
CA ARG A 440 8.60 -21.60 0.74
C ARG A 440 10.05 -21.29 1.06
N ALA A 441 10.64 -20.31 0.38
CA ALA A 441 12.00 -19.85 0.63
C ALA A 441 12.10 -18.86 1.81
N CYS A 442 10.97 -18.44 2.39
CA CYS A 442 10.94 -17.50 3.49
C CYS A 442 11.31 -18.18 4.82
N LYS A 443 12.33 -17.63 5.49
CA LYS A 443 12.87 -18.14 6.77
C LYS A 443 12.34 -17.35 7.97
N LEU A 444 11.51 -16.34 7.77
CA LEU A 444 11.08 -15.38 8.79
C LEU A 444 9.90 -15.90 9.63
N ASN A 445 9.96 -17.16 10.02
CA ASN A 445 8.95 -17.77 10.89
C ASN A 445 9.06 -17.27 12.34
N ASN A 446 8.02 -17.49 13.13
CA ASN A 446 7.94 -16.98 14.50
C ASN A 446 9.12 -17.44 15.38
N PRO A 447 9.59 -18.72 15.36
CA PRO A 447 10.77 -19.13 16.12
C PRO A 447 12.05 -18.41 15.70
N MET A 448 12.26 -18.22 14.39
CA MET A 448 13.43 -17.51 13.86
C MET A 448 13.39 -16.03 14.28
N MET A 449 12.24 -15.39 14.21
CA MET A 449 12.09 -13.99 14.62
C MET A 449 12.30 -13.81 16.13
N ALA A 450 11.85 -14.74 16.96
CA ALA A 450 12.14 -14.73 18.40
C ALA A 450 13.64 -14.83 18.67
N ARG A 451 14.36 -15.71 17.96
CA ARG A 451 15.83 -15.83 18.04
C ARG A 451 16.52 -14.54 17.62
N ILE A 452 16.17 -13.98 16.46
CA ILE A 452 16.75 -12.73 15.95
C ILE A 452 16.55 -11.60 16.97
N ALA A 453 15.34 -11.45 17.52
CA ALA A 453 15.06 -10.44 18.52
C ALA A 453 15.91 -10.60 19.79
N SER A 454 16.13 -11.84 20.24
CA SER A 454 17.01 -12.14 21.38
C SER A 454 18.48 -11.78 21.09
N ASP A 455 18.98 -12.21 19.93
CA ASP A 455 20.38 -11.99 19.52
C ASP A 455 20.69 -10.49 19.32
N LEU A 456 19.78 -9.75 18.67
CA LEU A 456 19.93 -8.30 18.47
C LEU A 456 19.89 -7.54 19.80
N ARG A 457 19.02 -7.93 20.74
CA ARG A 457 19.00 -7.33 22.08
C ARG A 457 20.33 -7.53 22.80
N THR A 458 20.93 -8.70 22.68
CA THR A 458 22.22 -9.00 23.31
C THR A 458 23.34 -8.17 22.70
N ARG A 459 23.35 -8.00 21.37
CA ARG A 459 24.33 -7.15 20.66
C ARG A 459 24.21 -5.67 21.02
N HIS A 460 23.01 -5.16 21.19
CA HIS A 460 22.78 -3.74 21.51
C HIS A 460 23.02 -3.40 22.99
N VAL A 461 23.20 -4.40 23.85
CA VAL A 461 23.49 -4.24 25.29
C VAL A 461 24.99 -4.35 25.58
N GLN A 462 25.76 -4.97 24.70
CA GLN A 462 27.24 -5.01 24.81
C GLN A 462 27.82 -3.73 24.22
N PRO A 463 28.62 -2.95 25.01
CA PRO A 463 29.18 -1.66 24.57
C PRO A 463 30.22 -1.81 23.45
#